data_617f8946ffc3ec1e5eb8923edf9ca56d
#
_entry.id   617f8946ffc3ec1e5eb8923edf9ca56d
#
_cell.length_a   1.000
_cell.length_b   1.000
_cell.length_c   1.000
_cell.angle_alpha   90.00
_cell.angle_beta   90.00
_cell.angle_gamma   90.00
#
_symmetry.space_group_name_H-M   'P 1'
#
loop_
_entity.id
_entity.type
_entity.pdbx_description
1 polymer ?
#
loop_
_entity_poly.entity_id
_entity_poly.type
_entity_poly.pdbx_seq_one_letter_code
_entity_poly.pdbx_strand_id
1 'polypeptide(L)'
;MAVKIRLRRMGQKKAPFYRIVVADSRSPRDGRCIEEIGTYDPTKDPSEYHVDAELAKKWLSTGAQPTETVNRIFKASGIEK
;
A
#
# COMPACT_ATOMS: atom_id res chain seq x y z
N MET A 1 11.27 -5.39 14.79
CA MET A 1 11.38 -4.81 13.45
C MET A 1 10.13 -3.99 13.15
N ALA A 2 10.32 -2.82 12.59
CA ALA A 2 9.19 -1.99 12.20
C ALA A 2 8.76 -2.38 10.77
N VAL A 3 7.50 -2.74 10.63
CA VAL A 3 6.92 -3.09 9.33
C VAL A 3 6.02 -1.95 8.90
N LYS A 4 6.16 -1.52 7.65
CA LYS A 4 5.36 -0.42 7.10
C LYS A 4 4.63 -0.86 5.85
N ILE A 5 3.46 -0.28 5.67
CA ILE A 5 2.67 -0.46 4.45
C ILE A 5 2.80 0.83 3.65
N ARG A 6 3.34 0.73 2.45
CA ARG A 6 3.63 1.90 1.63
C ARG A 6 3.29 1.67 0.16
N LEU A 7 3.28 2.76 -0.60
CA LEU A 7 3.10 2.69 -2.04
C LEU A 7 4.44 2.56 -2.73
N ARG A 8 4.51 1.66 -3.69
CA ARG A 8 5.66 1.50 -4.56
C ARG A 8 5.27 1.91 -5.97
N ARG A 9 6.00 2.88 -6.52
CA ARG A 9 5.72 3.36 -7.87
C ARG A 9 6.10 2.32 -8.91
N MET A 10 5.15 2.05 -9.79
CA MET A 10 5.30 1.15 -10.91
C MET A 10 4.81 1.87 -12.17
N GLY A 11 4.94 1.23 -13.32
CA GLY A 11 4.37 1.74 -14.56
C GLY A 11 5.28 2.70 -15.28
N GLN A 12 4.73 3.34 -16.30
CA GLN A 12 5.48 4.21 -17.19
C GLN A 12 5.45 5.67 -16.74
N LYS A 13 6.33 6.46 -17.32
CA LYS A 13 6.54 7.86 -16.97
C LYS A 13 5.26 8.71 -17.05
N LYS A 14 4.38 8.43 -18.03
CA LYS A 14 3.14 9.17 -18.24
C LYS A 14 1.91 8.50 -17.63
N ALA A 15 2.07 7.31 -17.07
CA ALA A 15 0.98 6.55 -16.47
C ALA A 15 1.44 5.97 -15.14
N PRO A 16 1.55 6.81 -14.10
CA PRO A 16 1.99 6.32 -12.80
C PRO A 16 0.99 5.32 -12.22
N PHE A 17 1.52 4.25 -11.74
CA PHE A 17 0.75 3.18 -11.12
C PHE A 17 1.47 2.77 -9.85
N TYR A 18 0.72 2.55 -8.78
CA TYR A 18 1.30 2.22 -7.49
C TYR A 18 0.81 0.87 -7.00
N ARG A 19 1.69 0.15 -6.33
CA ARG A 19 1.30 -1.05 -5.60
C ARG A 19 1.38 -0.76 -4.12
N ILE A 20 0.41 -1.27 -3.38
CA ILE A 20 0.41 -1.17 -1.92
C ILE A 20 1.19 -2.37 -1.41
N VAL A 21 2.32 -2.12 -0.79
CA VAL A 21 3.25 -3.17 -0.37
C VAL A 21 3.55 -3.07 1.11
N VAL A 22 3.81 -4.23 1.71
CA VAL A 22 4.27 -4.34 3.08
C VAL A 22 5.78 -4.57 3.03
N ALA A 23 6.52 -3.75 3.73
CA ALA A 23 7.98 -3.84 3.73
C ALA A 23 8.56 -3.47 5.09
N ASP A 24 9.75 -4.01 5.36
CA ASP A 24 10.53 -3.61 6.54
C ASP A 24 10.97 -2.15 6.36
N SER A 25 10.83 -1.36 7.42
CA SER A 25 11.23 0.04 7.40
C SER A 25 12.71 0.26 7.09
N ARG A 26 13.53 -0.77 7.27
CA ARG A 26 14.95 -0.72 6.95
C ARG A 26 15.27 -1.04 5.50
N SER A 27 14.31 -1.60 4.77
CA SER A 27 14.52 -1.93 3.37
C SER A 27 14.58 -0.66 2.52
N PRO A 28 15.47 -0.60 1.52
CA PRO A 28 15.46 0.51 0.58
C PRO A 28 14.11 0.62 -0.13
N ARG A 29 13.79 1.83 -0.57
CA ARG A 29 12.51 2.05 -1.27
C ARG A 29 12.34 1.11 -2.46
N ASP A 30 13.42 0.80 -3.15
CA ASP A 30 13.42 -0.09 -4.32
C ASP A 30 13.79 -1.54 -3.96
N GLY A 31 13.88 -1.84 -2.66
CA GLY A 31 14.18 -3.17 -2.19
C GLY A 31 12.97 -4.08 -2.20
N ARG A 32 13.19 -5.33 -1.78
CA ARG A 32 12.12 -6.32 -1.73
C ARG A 32 11.07 -5.93 -0.70
N CYS A 33 9.81 -6.08 -1.09
CA CYS A 33 8.71 -6.01 -0.14
C CYS A 33 8.43 -7.39 0.44
N ILE A 34 7.80 -7.41 1.60
CA ILE A 34 7.38 -8.66 2.24
C ILE A 34 6.20 -9.25 1.48
N GLU A 35 5.23 -8.39 1.12
CA GLU A 35 4.02 -8.82 0.44
C GLU A 35 3.37 -7.64 -0.29
N GLU A 36 2.71 -7.94 -1.40
CA GLU A 36 1.87 -6.96 -2.09
C GLU A 36 0.42 -7.20 -1.71
N ILE A 37 -0.26 -6.15 -1.23
CA ILE A 37 -1.62 -6.29 -0.73
C ILE A 37 -2.65 -5.51 -1.55
N GLY A 38 -2.22 -4.75 -2.53
CA GLY A 38 -3.16 -4.02 -3.36
C GLY A 38 -2.49 -3.17 -4.43
N THR A 39 -3.32 -2.43 -5.15
CA THR A 39 -2.88 -1.53 -6.20
C THR A 39 -3.63 -0.20 -6.09
N TYR A 40 -3.03 0.86 -6.62
CA TYR A 40 -3.62 2.19 -6.63
C TYR A 40 -3.28 2.89 -7.93
N ASP A 41 -4.29 3.37 -8.63
CA ASP A 41 -4.15 4.09 -9.89
C ASP A 41 -4.74 5.49 -9.76
N PRO A 42 -3.91 6.52 -9.56
CA PRO A 42 -4.40 7.88 -9.41
C PRO A 42 -4.74 8.56 -10.74
N THR A 43 -4.41 7.94 -11.87
CA THR A 43 -4.67 8.53 -13.19
C THR A 43 -6.13 8.43 -13.60
N LYS A 44 -6.89 7.57 -12.96
CA LYS A 44 -8.32 7.42 -13.24
C LYS A 44 -9.14 8.40 -12.43
N ASP A 45 -10.25 8.83 -12.97
CA ASP A 45 -11.17 9.74 -12.30
C ASP A 45 -12.54 9.05 -12.15
N PRO A 46 -12.97 8.68 -10.94
CA PRO A 46 -12.19 8.79 -9.69
C PRO A 46 -11.01 7.84 -9.63
N SER A 47 -10.05 8.12 -8.78
CA SER A 47 -8.90 7.26 -8.57
C SER A 47 -9.35 5.83 -8.24
N GLU A 48 -8.73 4.86 -8.91
CA GLU A 48 -9.07 3.47 -8.72
C GLU A 48 -8.06 2.79 -7.82
N TYR A 49 -8.55 2.02 -6.86
CA TYR A 49 -7.69 1.26 -5.97
C TYR A 49 -8.34 -0.07 -5.64
N HIS A 50 -7.49 -1.08 -5.49
CA HIS A 50 -7.90 -2.41 -5.09
C HIS A 50 -7.03 -2.85 -3.92
N VAL A 51 -7.65 -3.25 -2.83
CA VAL A 51 -6.91 -3.68 -1.63
C VAL A 51 -7.48 -5.01 -1.17
N ASP A 52 -6.57 -5.95 -0.88
CA ASP A 52 -6.98 -7.19 -0.22
C ASP A 52 -7.24 -6.87 1.25
N ALA A 53 -8.51 -6.78 1.60
CA ALA A 53 -8.91 -6.38 2.94
C ALA A 53 -8.42 -7.37 4.01
N GLU A 54 -8.41 -8.65 3.70
CA GLU A 54 -7.95 -9.65 4.66
C GLU A 54 -6.47 -9.51 4.95
N LEU A 55 -5.66 -9.35 3.91
CA LEU A 55 -4.23 -9.13 4.08
C LEU A 55 -3.93 -7.82 4.78
N ALA A 56 -4.64 -6.75 4.40
CA ALA A 56 -4.47 -5.46 5.04
C ALA A 56 -4.77 -5.52 6.53
N LYS A 57 -5.89 -6.14 6.90
CA LYS A 57 -6.27 -6.28 8.30
C LYS A 57 -5.27 -7.15 9.07
N LYS A 58 -4.81 -8.22 8.45
CA LYS A 58 -3.79 -9.09 9.04
C LYS A 58 -2.53 -8.30 9.39
N TRP A 59 -2.01 -7.53 8.45
CA TRP A 59 -0.80 -6.76 8.68
C TRP A 59 -1.02 -5.63 9.69
N LEU A 60 -2.17 -4.96 9.64
CA LEU A 60 -2.48 -3.93 10.63
C LEU A 60 -2.58 -4.52 12.04
N SER A 61 -3.16 -5.72 12.17
CA SER A 61 -3.27 -6.36 13.48
C SER A 61 -1.91 -6.81 14.03
N THR A 62 -0.93 -7.05 13.17
CA THR A 62 0.42 -7.40 13.60
C THR A 62 1.28 -6.17 13.91
N GLY A 63 0.76 -4.97 13.74
CA GLY A 63 1.46 -3.75 14.07
C GLY A 63 2.07 -3.02 12.88
N ALA A 64 1.78 -3.44 11.65
CA ALA A 64 2.26 -2.73 10.47
C ALA A 64 1.66 -1.34 10.42
N GLN A 65 2.48 -0.35 10.09
CA GLN A 65 2.07 1.05 10.07
C GLN A 65 1.92 1.54 8.63
N PRO A 66 0.70 1.91 8.21
CA PRO A 66 0.49 2.47 6.88
C PRO A 66 1.00 3.90 6.81
N THR A 67 1.54 4.27 5.64
CA THR A 67 1.84 5.68 5.38
C THR A 67 0.53 6.47 5.32
N GLU A 68 0.64 7.79 5.35
CA GLU A 68 -0.55 8.65 5.33
C GLU A 68 -1.44 8.36 4.11
N THR A 69 -0.84 8.26 2.93
CA THR A 69 -1.58 7.98 1.70
C THR A 69 -2.26 6.61 1.76
N VAL A 70 -1.54 5.58 2.21
CA VAL A 70 -2.10 4.23 2.34
C VAL A 70 -3.23 4.23 3.36
N ASN A 71 -3.06 4.95 4.46
CA ASN A 71 -4.09 5.05 5.49
C ASN A 71 -5.37 5.67 4.93
N ARG A 72 -5.26 6.69 4.09
CA ARG A 72 -6.42 7.29 3.41
C ARG A 72 -7.11 6.28 2.51
N ILE A 73 -6.34 5.50 1.76
CA ILE A 73 -6.89 4.45 0.89
C ILE A 73 -7.63 3.41 1.73
N PHE A 74 -7.06 3.00 2.84
CA PHE A 74 -7.69 2.03 3.74
C PHE A 74 -9.00 2.56 4.31
N LYS A 75 -9.03 3.80 4.75
CA LYS A 75 -10.26 4.42 5.26
C LYS A 75 -11.34 4.49 4.19
N ALA A 76 -10.96 4.86 2.97
CA ALA A 76 -11.90 4.93 1.85
C ALA A 76 -12.44 3.55 1.48
N SER A 77 -11.66 2.49 1.71
CA SER A 77 -12.07 1.11 1.45
C SER A 77 -12.79 0.47 2.64
N GLY A 78 -12.93 1.19 3.75
CA GLY A 78 -13.56 0.64 4.95
C GLY A 78 -12.65 -0.29 5.75
N ILE A 79 -11.35 -0.23 5.52
CA ILE A 79 -10.38 -1.04 6.24
C ILE A 79 -9.83 -0.22 7.40
N GLU A 80 -10.10 -0.67 8.59
CA GLU A 80 -9.60 -0.02 9.81
C GLU A 80 -8.90 -1.03 10.70
N LYS A 81 -7.96 -0.52 11.45
CA LYS A 81 -7.22 -1.31 12.42
C LYS A 81 -8.13 -1.79 13.56
#